data_cab2233b2e2d72010862a5f2a32024fe
#
_entry.id   cab2233b2e2d72010862a5f2a32024fe
#
_cell.length_a   1.000
_cell.length_b   1.000
_cell.length_c   1.000
_cell.angle_alpha   90.00
_cell.angle_beta   90.00
_cell.angle_gamma   90.00
#
_symmetry.space_group_name_H-M   'P 1'
#
loop_
_entity.id
_entity.type
_entity.pdbx_description
1 polymer ?
#
loop_
_entity_poly.entity_id
_entity_poly.type
_entity_poly.pdbx_seq_one_letter_code
_entity_poly.pdbx_strand_id
1 'polypeptide(L)'
;MERHHHGQTQGEGAVKALLHAYLNASLILRVTLALILGVVVGLAGGQSVADWLAPFGDLLLRLLKFLIVPIVLFTLLVGINQASAGSMGRIGRKVFFYYVGTSALAIVVGLTVATLLSPGSGMTLDGSAEVSVPENPGIAQVVLGVVPDNIIGAFAELNLLGIIFTAIVFGIALLKLRASESHGALAEHLFRVIEALNEVTLKVMSGVLHYVPIGVFAIVAGTVAEQGMATLLSLGDMVLVLYLALGVHVLLYCILMGVFGVRLRDFFREARTPMATAFATQSSSGTLPLTLDAARRMGLSRGVYGFSLPLGATINMDGAAIRIAISAVFAANVIGAPLDFASMLEIVLIGTLVSIGTAGVPGAGIIMIATVFSQVGLPIETVALLTAIDALVGMGCTALNVTGDMVGASIIGRSERTRNAECVDAPQA
;
A
#
# COMPACT_ATOMS: atom_id res chain seq x y z
N MET A 1 12.15 -3.22 -59.47
CA MET A 1 12.66 -2.56 -58.24
C MET A 1 11.53 -2.07 -57.32
N GLU A 2 10.35 -2.75 -57.30
CA GLU A 2 9.13 -2.28 -56.56
C GLU A 2 8.56 -3.28 -55.55
N ARG A 3 9.27 -4.34 -55.20
CA ARG A 3 8.74 -5.35 -54.23
C ARG A 3 9.26 -5.22 -52.78
N HIS A 4 10.19 -4.29 -52.49
CA HIS A 4 10.76 -4.18 -51.14
C HIS A 4 10.08 -3.15 -50.22
N HIS A 5 9.19 -2.28 -50.72
CA HIS A 5 8.54 -1.26 -49.89
C HIS A 5 7.22 -1.66 -49.23
N HIS A 6 6.57 -2.75 -49.68
CA HIS A 6 5.27 -3.15 -49.11
C HIS A 6 5.37 -3.98 -47.81
N GLY A 7 6.53 -4.59 -47.52
CA GLY A 7 6.72 -5.37 -46.28
C GLY A 7 6.98 -4.54 -45.03
N GLN A 8 7.62 -3.37 -45.18
CA GLN A 8 7.97 -2.52 -44.04
C GLN A 8 6.75 -1.77 -43.46
N THR A 9 5.80 -1.34 -44.28
CA THR A 9 4.60 -0.61 -43.83
C THR A 9 3.59 -1.49 -43.11
N GLN A 10 3.51 -2.79 -43.45
CA GLN A 10 2.64 -3.73 -42.72
C GLN A 10 3.19 -4.12 -41.34
N GLY A 11 4.51 -4.24 -41.20
CA GLY A 11 5.17 -4.51 -39.92
C GLY A 11 5.03 -3.34 -38.94
N GLU A 12 5.23 -2.12 -39.40
CA GLU A 12 5.05 -0.93 -38.56
C GLU A 12 3.60 -0.72 -38.12
N GLY A 13 2.63 -1.03 -38.97
CA GLY A 13 1.20 -0.99 -38.64
C GLY A 13 0.83 -2.02 -37.56
N ALA A 14 1.36 -3.23 -37.65
CA ALA A 14 1.13 -4.29 -36.67
C ALA A 14 1.76 -3.98 -35.31
N VAL A 15 3.00 -3.43 -35.29
CA VAL A 15 3.67 -3.03 -34.05
C VAL A 15 2.93 -1.88 -33.37
N LYS A 16 2.48 -0.87 -34.12
CA LYS A 16 1.67 0.23 -33.58
C LYS A 16 0.33 -0.26 -33.04
N ALA A 17 -0.33 -1.18 -33.73
CA ALA A 17 -1.59 -1.77 -33.25
C ALA A 17 -1.40 -2.59 -31.98
N LEU A 18 -0.34 -3.39 -31.86
CA LEU A 18 0.01 -4.14 -30.66
C LEU A 18 0.36 -3.22 -29.50
N LEU A 19 1.14 -2.17 -29.75
CA LEU A 19 1.48 -1.17 -28.73
C LEU A 19 0.22 -0.45 -28.22
N HIS A 20 -0.67 -0.08 -29.14
CA HIS A 20 -1.93 0.56 -28.78
C HIS A 20 -2.86 -0.37 -28.01
N ALA A 21 -2.93 -1.64 -28.39
CA ALA A 21 -3.68 -2.67 -27.66
C ALA A 21 -3.09 -2.90 -26.26
N TYR A 22 -1.76 -2.95 -26.14
CA TYR A 22 -1.05 -3.06 -24.85
C TYR A 22 -1.33 -1.87 -23.93
N LEU A 23 -1.21 -0.65 -24.45
CA LEU A 23 -1.43 0.57 -23.65
C LEU A 23 -2.89 0.74 -23.20
N ASN A 24 -3.85 0.25 -24.00
CA ASN A 24 -5.28 0.29 -23.66
C ASN A 24 -5.75 -0.89 -22.81
N ALA A 25 -4.96 -1.96 -22.72
CA ALA A 25 -5.29 -3.09 -21.85
C ALA A 25 -5.20 -2.69 -20.37
N SER A 26 -6.08 -3.27 -19.54
CA SER A 26 -6.04 -3.04 -18.09
C SER A 26 -4.69 -3.48 -17.51
N LEU A 27 -4.22 -2.79 -16.47
CA LEU A 27 -2.98 -3.14 -15.77
C LEU A 27 -3.04 -4.59 -15.25
N ILE A 28 -4.19 -5.04 -14.74
CA ILE A 28 -4.40 -6.42 -14.29
C ILE A 28 -4.10 -7.41 -15.41
N LEU A 29 -4.69 -7.22 -16.58
CA LEU A 29 -4.49 -8.14 -17.71
C LEU A 29 -3.01 -8.20 -18.10
N ARG A 30 -2.34 -7.04 -18.18
CA ARG A 30 -0.91 -6.98 -18.51
C ARG A 30 -0.04 -7.68 -17.47
N VAL A 31 -0.31 -7.46 -16.18
CA VAL A 31 0.44 -8.11 -15.09
C VAL A 31 0.15 -9.62 -15.05
N THR A 32 -1.11 -10.04 -15.21
CA THR A 32 -1.45 -11.48 -15.27
C THR A 32 -0.75 -12.19 -16.42
N LEU A 33 -0.74 -11.57 -17.61
CA LEU A 33 0.00 -12.11 -18.74
C LEU A 33 1.52 -12.15 -18.48
N ALA A 34 2.07 -11.12 -17.87
CA ALA A 34 3.47 -11.05 -17.48
C ALA A 34 3.85 -12.16 -16.48
N LEU A 35 3.00 -12.43 -15.49
CA LEU A 35 3.18 -13.54 -14.54
C LEU A 35 3.21 -14.90 -15.26
N ILE A 36 2.19 -15.18 -16.08
CA ILE A 36 2.08 -16.46 -16.81
C ILE A 36 3.28 -16.65 -17.74
N LEU A 37 3.62 -15.63 -18.53
CA LEU A 37 4.76 -15.68 -19.45
C LEU A 37 6.09 -15.80 -18.69
N GLY A 38 6.24 -15.11 -17.55
CA GLY A 38 7.41 -15.21 -16.68
C GLY A 38 7.62 -16.64 -16.18
N VAL A 39 6.56 -17.30 -15.71
CA VAL A 39 6.62 -18.71 -15.30
C VAL A 39 7.05 -19.60 -16.45
N VAL A 40 6.41 -19.49 -17.63
CA VAL A 40 6.75 -20.31 -18.80
C VAL A 40 8.19 -20.12 -19.24
N VAL A 41 8.64 -18.87 -19.33
CA VAL A 41 10.01 -18.51 -19.75
C VAL A 41 11.04 -18.95 -18.70
N GLY A 42 10.76 -18.78 -17.41
CA GLY A 42 11.65 -19.24 -16.34
C GLY A 42 11.84 -20.76 -16.34
N LEU A 43 10.76 -21.52 -16.51
CA LEU A 43 10.82 -22.99 -16.61
C LEU A 43 11.58 -23.48 -17.86
N ALA A 44 11.40 -22.80 -19.00
CA ALA A 44 11.98 -23.23 -20.28
C ALA A 44 13.42 -22.74 -20.47
N GLY A 45 13.76 -21.56 -19.96
CA GLY A 45 15.00 -20.86 -20.29
C GLY A 45 16.15 -21.07 -19.30
N GLY A 46 15.85 -21.52 -18.08
CA GLY A 46 16.84 -21.74 -17.03
C GLY A 46 17.66 -20.48 -16.67
N GLN A 47 18.79 -20.67 -15.98
CA GLN A 47 19.63 -19.61 -15.40
C GLN A 47 20.10 -18.56 -16.43
N SER A 48 20.47 -18.97 -17.63
CA SER A 48 20.96 -18.04 -18.66
C SER A 48 19.92 -17.01 -19.07
N VAL A 49 18.64 -17.36 -19.08
CA VAL A 49 17.54 -16.44 -19.36
C VAL A 49 17.27 -15.55 -18.16
N ALA A 50 17.36 -16.09 -16.95
CA ALA A 50 17.24 -15.32 -15.72
C ALA A 50 18.27 -14.20 -15.67
N ASP A 51 19.54 -14.49 -15.90
CA ASP A 51 20.65 -13.51 -15.88
C ASP A 51 20.44 -12.40 -16.93
N TRP A 52 19.93 -12.76 -18.12
CA TRP A 52 19.64 -11.77 -19.18
C TRP A 52 18.46 -10.87 -18.83
N LEU A 53 17.47 -11.39 -18.12
CA LEU A 53 16.26 -10.66 -17.71
C LEU A 53 16.45 -9.85 -16.41
N ALA A 54 17.40 -10.22 -15.55
CA ALA A 54 17.61 -9.58 -14.25
C ALA A 54 17.67 -8.04 -14.31
N PRO A 55 18.36 -7.39 -15.29
CA PRO A 55 18.41 -5.93 -15.35
C PRO A 55 17.02 -5.26 -15.49
N PHE A 56 16.06 -5.94 -16.12
CA PHE A 56 14.71 -5.40 -16.28
C PHE A 56 13.92 -5.44 -14.97
N GLY A 57 14.10 -6.50 -14.17
CA GLY A 57 13.56 -6.59 -12.82
C GLY A 57 14.18 -5.54 -11.89
N ASP A 58 15.49 -5.42 -11.90
CA ASP A 58 16.24 -4.43 -11.12
C ASP A 58 15.83 -3.00 -11.45
N LEU A 59 15.59 -2.72 -12.74
CA LEU A 59 15.11 -1.40 -13.15
C LEU A 59 13.74 -1.09 -12.55
N LEU A 60 12.82 -2.07 -12.50
CA LEU A 60 11.53 -1.88 -11.82
C LEU A 60 11.73 -1.51 -10.35
N LEU A 61 12.54 -2.26 -9.62
CA LEU A 61 12.82 -1.99 -8.21
C LEU A 61 13.45 -0.62 -7.98
N ARG A 62 14.37 -0.20 -8.86
CA ARG A 62 14.97 1.15 -8.82
C ARG A 62 13.95 2.24 -9.08
N LEU A 63 13.07 2.07 -10.07
CA LEU A 63 11.99 3.03 -10.38
C LEU A 63 11.00 3.17 -9.23
N LEU A 64 10.67 2.07 -8.57
CA LEU A 64 9.81 2.10 -7.39
C LEU A 64 10.51 2.84 -6.23
N LYS A 65 11.75 2.48 -5.90
CA LYS A 65 12.55 3.14 -4.85
C LYS A 65 12.72 4.63 -5.10
N PHE A 66 12.98 5.04 -6.34
CA PHE A 66 13.12 6.44 -6.75
C PHE A 66 11.90 7.30 -6.36
N LEU A 67 10.70 6.73 -6.41
CA LEU A 67 9.46 7.45 -6.14
C LEU A 67 9.07 7.52 -4.66
N ILE A 68 9.71 6.75 -3.77
CA ILE A 68 9.25 6.63 -2.37
C ILE A 68 9.23 7.96 -1.65
N VAL A 69 10.37 8.65 -1.62
CA VAL A 69 10.49 9.91 -0.87
C VAL A 69 9.47 10.94 -1.34
N PRO A 70 9.40 11.29 -2.65
CA PRO A 70 8.45 12.29 -3.09
C PRO A 70 6.98 11.87 -2.92
N ILE A 71 6.65 10.59 -3.13
CA ILE A 71 5.28 10.11 -2.93
C ILE A 71 4.88 10.23 -1.45
N VAL A 72 5.64 9.62 -0.54
CA VAL A 72 5.31 9.63 0.89
C VAL A 72 5.23 11.05 1.42
N LEU A 73 6.22 11.88 1.09
CA LEU A 73 6.28 13.26 1.56
C LEU A 73 5.09 14.09 1.08
N PHE A 74 4.87 14.15 -0.24
CA PHE A 74 3.86 15.04 -0.80
C PHE A 74 2.44 14.55 -0.57
N THR A 75 2.17 13.23 -0.63
CA THR A 75 0.81 12.71 -0.36
C THR A 75 0.40 12.94 1.09
N LEU A 76 1.31 12.75 2.05
CA LEU A 76 1.03 13.03 3.46
C LEU A 76 0.84 14.53 3.71
N LEU A 77 1.71 15.39 3.17
CA LEU A 77 1.57 16.84 3.30
C LEU A 77 0.23 17.32 2.74
N VAL A 78 -0.16 16.84 1.56
CA VAL A 78 -1.44 17.18 0.93
C VAL A 78 -2.60 16.60 1.74
N GLY A 79 -2.56 15.31 2.14
CA GLY A 79 -3.61 14.66 2.91
C GLY A 79 -3.91 15.38 4.24
N ILE A 80 -2.86 15.77 4.99
CA ILE A 80 -3.00 16.51 6.24
C ILE A 80 -3.62 17.89 6.00
N ASN A 81 -3.22 18.56 4.91
CA ASN A 81 -3.62 19.95 4.62
C ASN A 81 -4.94 20.09 3.86
N GLN A 82 -5.52 19.02 3.33
CA GLN A 82 -6.88 19.01 2.78
C GLN A 82 -7.96 19.03 3.89
N ALA A 83 -7.56 18.78 5.12
CA ALA A 83 -8.42 18.92 6.29
C ALA A 83 -8.73 20.40 6.57
N SER A 84 -10.00 20.76 6.78
CA SER A 84 -10.34 22.10 7.27
C SER A 84 -9.97 22.22 8.75
N ALA A 85 -9.28 23.30 9.13
CA ALA A 85 -8.83 23.55 10.50
C ALA A 85 -9.97 23.50 11.55
N GLY A 86 -11.21 23.85 11.16
CA GLY A 86 -12.38 23.86 12.06
C GLY A 86 -12.99 22.49 12.34
N SER A 87 -12.87 21.51 11.46
CA SER A 87 -13.40 20.13 11.64
C SER A 87 -12.40 19.19 12.31
N MET A 88 -11.15 19.61 12.43
CA MET A 88 -10.00 18.78 12.85
C MET A 88 -10.04 18.30 14.30
N GLY A 89 -10.70 19.00 15.21
CA GLY A 89 -10.61 18.66 16.64
C GLY A 89 -11.27 17.31 16.97
N ARG A 90 -12.56 17.18 16.67
CA ARG A 90 -13.35 16.01 17.09
C ARG A 90 -13.43 14.92 16.02
N ILE A 91 -13.75 15.29 14.79
CA ILE A 91 -13.83 14.33 13.67
C ILE A 91 -12.45 13.77 13.40
N GLY A 92 -11.42 14.62 13.35
CA GLY A 92 -10.04 14.21 13.16
C GLY A 92 -9.54 13.22 14.20
N ARG A 93 -9.88 13.45 15.47
CA ARG A 93 -9.54 12.51 16.55
C ARG A 93 -10.23 11.16 16.38
N LYS A 94 -11.53 11.15 16.04
CA LYS A 94 -12.27 9.90 15.76
C LYS A 94 -11.68 9.15 14.57
N VAL A 95 -11.36 9.84 13.47
CA VAL A 95 -10.75 9.29 12.27
C VAL A 95 -9.39 8.69 12.58
N PHE A 96 -8.53 9.43 13.29
CA PHE A 96 -7.19 8.97 13.66
C PHE A 96 -7.23 7.70 14.51
N PHE A 97 -8.00 7.69 15.59
CA PHE A 97 -8.10 6.50 16.44
C PHE A 97 -8.75 5.31 15.73
N TYR A 98 -9.70 5.55 14.83
CA TYR A 98 -10.26 4.49 14.03
C TYR A 98 -9.20 3.87 13.12
N TYR A 99 -8.46 4.67 12.34
CA TYR A 99 -7.47 4.17 11.39
C TYR A 99 -6.30 3.45 12.09
N VAL A 100 -5.76 4.04 13.15
CA VAL A 100 -4.70 3.38 13.93
C VAL A 100 -5.20 2.06 14.54
N GLY A 101 -6.40 2.07 15.10
CA GLY A 101 -7.00 0.89 15.71
C GLY A 101 -7.28 -0.23 14.71
N THR A 102 -7.82 0.09 13.52
CA THR A 102 -8.08 -0.94 12.49
C THR A 102 -6.80 -1.46 11.87
N SER A 103 -5.77 -0.62 11.68
CA SER A 103 -4.47 -1.06 11.17
C SER A 103 -3.74 -1.98 12.16
N ALA A 104 -3.75 -1.65 13.45
CA ALA A 104 -3.22 -2.55 14.48
C ALA A 104 -3.96 -3.89 14.51
N LEU A 105 -5.29 -3.85 14.46
CA LEU A 105 -6.14 -5.04 14.41
C LEU A 105 -5.91 -5.86 13.12
N ALA A 106 -5.64 -5.21 12.00
CA ALA A 106 -5.31 -5.85 10.73
C ALA A 106 -4.01 -6.67 10.84
N ILE A 107 -2.98 -6.12 11.51
CA ILE A 107 -1.74 -6.87 11.75
C ILE A 107 -2.02 -8.09 12.64
N VAL A 108 -2.81 -7.92 13.71
CA VAL A 108 -3.18 -9.04 14.59
C VAL A 108 -3.92 -10.13 13.81
N VAL A 109 -4.86 -9.75 12.93
CA VAL A 109 -5.54 -10.70 12.04
C VAL A 109 -4.54 -11.39 11.12
N GLY A 110 -3.64 -10.65 10.48
CA GLY A 110 -2.60 -11.19 9.61
C GLY A 110 -1.68 -12.18 10.33
N LEU A 111 -1.15 -11.80 11.50
CA LEU A 111 -0.31 -12.68 12.34
C LEU A 111 -1.07 -13.95 12.75
N THR A 112 -2.32 -13.81 13.21
CA THR A 112 -3.13 -14.95 13.64
C THR A 112 -3.35 -15.94 12.51
N VAL A 113 -3.83 -15.46 11.36
CA VAL A 113 -4.11 -16.32 10.19
C VAL A 113 -2.81 -16.95 9.67
N ALA A 114 -1.72 -16.19 9.57
CA ALA A 114 -0.44 -16.72 9.11
C ALA A 114 0.17 -17.73 10.08
N THR A 115 0.07 -17.52 11.38
CA THR A 115 0.57 -18.49 12.39
C THR A 115 -0.23 -19.78 12.36
N LEU A 116 -1.55 -19.72 12.15
CA LEU A 116 -2.40 -20.90 12.04
C LEU A 116 -2.15 -21.71 10.76
N LEU A 117 -1.88 -21.04 9.64
CA LEU A 117 -1.71 -21.69 8.34
C LEU A 117 -0.24 -21.91 7.95
N SER A 118 0.69 -21.29 8.67
CA SER A 118 2.14 -21.47 8.55
C SER A 118 2.68 -21.39 7.10
N PRO A 119 2.39 -20.31 6.33
CA PRO A 119 2.90 -20.17 4.96
C PRO A 119 4.43 -20.19 4.94
N GLY A 120 5.01 -20.78 3.88
CA GLY A 120 6.47 -20.92 3.74
C GLY A 120 7.11 -22.05 4.54
N SER A 121 6.33 -22.83 5.30
CA SER A 121 6.85 -23.96 6.05
C SER A 121 7.39 -25.06 5.12
N GLY A 122 8.62 -25.52 5.40
CA GLY A 122 9.31 -26.52 4.57
C GLY A 122 10.01 -25.95 3.32
N MET A 123 9.97 -24.64 3.11
CA MET A 123 10.79 -23.94 2.14
C MET A 123 12.19 -23.70 2.76
N THR A 124 13.23 -23.92 1.98
CA THR A 124 14.61 -23.55 2.34
C THR A 124 15.13 -22.57 1.30
N LEU A 125 15.81 -21.53 1.75
CA LEU A 125 16.59 -20.68 0.84
C LEU A 125 17.82 -21.48 0.42
N ASP A 126 17.82 -21.98 -0.83
CA ASP A 126 19.02 -22.56 -1.43
C ASP A 126 20.02 -21.43 -1.75
N GLY A 127 20.92 -21.22 -0.84
CA GLY A 127 22.01 -20.30 -1.01
C GLY A 127 22.85 -20.28 0.28
N SER A 128 24.12 -20.61 0.16
CA SER A 128 25.14 -20.61 1.21
C SER A 128 25.48 -19.20 1.77
N ALA A 129 24.60 -18.24 1.62
CA ALA A 129 24.66 -17.02 2.39
C ALA A 129 24.19 -17.36 3.81
N GLU A 130 25.10 -17.32 4.79
CA GLU A 130 24.70 -17.19 6.18
C GLU A 130 23.70 -16.05 6.24
N VAL A 131 22.41 -16.39 6.40
CA VAL A 131 21.38 -15.39 6.59
C VAL A 131 21.72 -14.69 7.89
N SER A 132 22.37 -13.54 7.78
CA SER A 132 22.63 -12.73 8.97
C SER A 132 21.29 -12.19 9.45
N VAL A 133 20.78 -12.79 10.51
CA VAL A 133 19.63 -12.24 11.23
C VAL A 133 20.15 -11.00 11.97
N PRO A 134 19.74 -9.78 11.57
CA PRO A 134 20.15 -8.57 12.28
C PRO A 134 19.70 -8.65 13.75
N GLU A 135 20.49 -8.11 14.66
CA GLU A 135 20.08 -8.01 16.05
C GLU A 135 18.83 -7.14 16.14
N ASN A 136 17.82 -7.63 16.87
CA ASN A 136 16.61 -6.87 17.10
C ASN A 136 16.93 -5.61 17.92
N PRO A 137 16.68 -4.39 17.39
CA PRO A 137 17.04 -3.14 18.07
C PRO A 137 16.21 -2.88 19.34
N GLY A 138 15.12 -3.59 19.53
CA GLY A 138 14.19 -3.40 20.64
C GLY A 138 13.28 -2.16 20.49
N ILE A 139 12.13 -2.22 21.16
CA ILE A 139 11.03 -1.22 21.03
C ILE A 139 11.52 0.22 21.27
N ALA A 140 12.40 0.44 22.26
CA ALA A 140 12.88 1.77 22.60
C ALA A 140 13.66 2.42 21.45
N GLN A 141 14.54 1.68 20.78
CA GLN A 141 15.30 2.18 19.65
C GLN A 141 14.42 2.43 18.41
N VAL A 142 13.41 1.58 18.21
CA VAL A 142 12.43 1.77 17.12
C VAL A 142 11.63 3.06 17.34
N VAL A 143 11.12 3.30 18.55
CA VAL A 143 10.37 4.53 18.87
C VAL A 143 11.25 5.78 18.75
N LEU A 144 12.51 5.72 19.19
CA LEU A 144 13.46 6.81 18.98
C LEU A 144 13.78 7.02 17.50
N GLY A 145 13.92 5.94 16.72
CA GLY A 145 14.19 5.98 15.28
C GLY A 145 13.06 6.57 14.43
N VAL A 146 11.85 6.76 15.00
CA VAL A 146 10.77 7.52 14.35
C VAL A 146 11.18 8.97 14.10
N VAL A 147 11.94 9.57 15.03
CA VAL A 147 12.44 10.93 14.89
C VAL A 147 13.84 10.87 14.27
N PRO A 148 14.02 11.30 13.02
CA PRO A 148 15.32 11.22 12.37
C PRO A 148 16.27 12.30 12.93
N ASP A 149 17.52 11.96 13.13
CA ASP A 149 18.57 12.91 13.54
C ASP A 149 18.81 13.99 12.48
N ASN A 150 18.56 13.64 11.21
CA ASN A 150 18.74 14.53 10.07
C ASN A 150 17.68 14.22 8.99
N ILE A 151 16.92 15.23 8.60
CA ILE A 151 15.87 15.10 7.56
C ILE A 151 16.46 14.67 6.22
N ILE A 152 17.58 15.26 5.82
CA ILE A 152 18.23 14.93 4.55
C ILE A 152 18.77 13.50 4.56
N GLY A 153 19.37 13.08 5.69
CA GLY A 153 19.79 11.69 5.88
C GLY A 153 18.62 10.72 5.78
N ALA A 154 17.50 11.02 6.43
CA ALA A 154 16.30 10.18 6.34
C ALA A 154 15.80 10.02 4.90
N PHE A 155 15.87 11.07 4.08
CA PHE A 155 15.47 11.02 2.67
C PHE A 155 16.48 10.25 1.82
N ALA A 156 17.77 10.45 2.03
CA ALA A 156 18.85 9.80 1.28
C ALA A 156 18.92 8.28 1.55
N GLU A 157 18.70 7.88 2.80
CA GLU A 157 18.75 6.49 3.26
C GLU A 157 17.41 5.76 3.15
N LEU A 158 16.37 6.44 2.64
CA LEU A 158 15.00 5.91 2.56
C LEU A 158 14.44 5.47 3.93
N ASN A 159 14.80 6.18 5.01
CA ASN A 159 14.23 5.95 6.33
C ASN A 159 12.75 6.39 6.33
N LEU A 160 11.85 5.44 6.04
CA LEU A 160 10.43 5.71 5.90
C LEU A 160 9.81 6.33 7.16
N LEU A 161 10.16 5.83 8.34
CA LEU A 161 9.63 6.39 9.59
C LEU A 161 10.03 7.86 9.75
N GLY A 162 11.29 8.19 9.46
CA GLY A 162 11.79 9.56 9.49
C GLY A 162 11.12 10.46 8.43
N ILE A 163 10.86 9.92 7.23
CA ILE A 163 10.15 10.65 6.16
C ILE A 163 8.71 10.94 6.58
N ILE A 164 8.00 9.95 7.14
CA ILE A 164 6.63 10.07 7.63
C ILE A 164 6.54 11.09 8.77
N PHE A 165 7.43 10.97 9.76
CA PHE A 165 7.51 11.92 10.88
C PHE A 165 7.70 13.35 10.36
N THR A 166 8.64 13.54 9.44
CA THR A 166 8.89 14.85 8.82
C THR A 166 7.64 15.37 8.11
N ALA A 167 6.98 14.54 7.30
CA ALA A 167 5.77 14.93 6.59
C ALA A 167 4.62 15.30 7.53
N ILE A 168 4.45 14.57 8.65
CA ILE A 168 3.42 14.85 9.65
C ILE A 168 3.71 16.18 10.36
N VAL A 169 4.93 16.38 10.86
CA VAL A 169 5.30 17.57 11.61
C VAL A 169 5.19 18.83 10.73
N PHE A 170 5.76 18.79 9.54
CA PHE A 170 5.68 19.92 8.60
C PHE A 170 4.26 20.11 8.05
N GLY A 171 3.50 19.02 7.83
CA GLY A 171 2.10 19.09 7.43
C GLY A 171 1.21 19.77 8.46
N ILE A 172 1.35 19.44 9.74
CA ILE A 172 0.63 20.09 10.84
C ILE A 172 1.06 21.55 11.00
N ALA A 173 2.36 21.84 10.89
CA ALA A 173 2.87 23.20 10.95
C ALA A 173 2.30 24.07 9.82
N LEU A 174 2.30 23.55 8.58
CA LEU A 174 1.73 24.23 7.43
C LEU A 174 0.22 24.46 7.58
N LEU A 175 -0.52 23.46 8.06
CA LEU A 175 -1.95 23.58 8.33
C LEU A 175 -2.27 24.70 9.34
N LYS A 176 -1.49 24.77 10.44
CA LYS A 176 -1.62 25.85 11.43
C LYS A 176 -1.26 27.21 10.83
N LEU A 177 -0.22 27.27 10.01
CA LEU A 177 0.20 28.51 9.38
C LEU A 177 -0.86 29.04 8.38
N ARG A 178 -1.54 28.15 7.65
CA ARG A 178 -2.65 28.48 6.75
C ARG A 178 -3.86 29.08 7.49
N ALA A 179 -4.06 28.69 8.75
CA ALA A 179 -5.09 29.26 9.61
C ALA A 179 -4.70 30.59 10.29
N SER A 180 -3.46 31.04 10.10
CA SER A 180 -2.94 32.30 10.72
C SER A 180 -3.37 33.53 9.91
N GLU A 181 -3.77 34.59 10.58
CA GLU A 181 -4.13 35.87 9.96
C GLU A 181 -2.93 36.53 9.27
N SER A 182 -1.74 36.43 9.86
CA SER A 182 -0.53 37.11 9.36
C SER A 182 0.19 36.36 8.22
N HIS A 183 0.14 35.03 8.20
CA HIS A 183 0.92 34.19 7.27
C HIS A 183 0.05 33.28 6.41
N GLY A 184 -1.28 33.31 6.55
CA GLY A 184 -2.19 32.41 5.85
C GLY A 184 -2.06 32.46 4.34
N ALA A 185 -1.93 33.66 3.75
CA ALA A 185 -1.77 33.83 2.29
C ALA A 185 -0.46 33.19 1.79
N LEU A 186 0.66 33.39 2.50
CA LEU A 186 1.95 32.80 2.13
C LEU A 186 1.90 31.26 2.26
N ALA A 187 1.31 30.75 3.31
CA ALA A 187 1.15 29.33 3.56
C ALA A 187 0.25 28.67 2.52
N GLU A 188 -0.80 29.35 2.05
CA GLU A 188 -1.66 28.86 0.98
C GLU A 188 -0.91 28.77 -0.37
N HIS A 189 -0.04 29.73 -0.70
CA HIS A 189 0.81 29.64 -1.86
C HIS A 189 1.77 28.45 -1.78
N LEU A 190 2.39 28.23 -0.61
CA LEU A 190 3.27 27.07 -0.39
C LEU A 190 2.49 25.76 -0.54
N PHE A 191 1.29 25.69 0.01
CA PHE A 191 0.44 24.49 -0.11
C PHE A 191 0.10 24.17 -1.58
N ARG A 192 -0.25 25.16 -2.39
CA ARG A 192 -0.48 24.95 -3.83
C ARG A 192 0.74 24.43 -4.58
N VAL A 193 1.94 24.87 -4.20
CA VAL A 193 3.19 24.32 -4.75
C VAL A 193 3.34 22.86 -4.38
N ILE A 194 3.07 22.50 -3.13
CA ILE A 194 3.11 21.11 -2.65
C ILE A 194 2.07 20.24 -3.39
N GLU A 195 0.85 20.75 -3.60
CA GLU A 195 -0.17 20.06 -4.41
C GLU A 195 0.32 19.81 -5.84
N ALA A 196 0.93 20.81 -6.48
CA ALA A 196 1.49 20.67 -7.81
C ALA A 196 2.62 19.63 -7.85
N LEU A 197 3.51 19.61 -6.85
CA LEU A 197 4.57 18.60 -6.73
C LEU A 197 4.01 17.20 -6.52
N ASN A 198 2.93 17.06 -5.75
CA ASN A 198 2.20 15.80 -5.60
C ASN A 198 1.64 15.31 -6.94
N GLU A 199 0.97 16.18 -7.70
CA GLU A 199 0.42 15.84 -9.03
C GLU A 199 1.53 15.44 -10.03
N VAL A 200 2.66 16.14 -10.03
CA VAL A 200 3.84 15.78 -10.85
C VAL A 200 4.33 14.38 -10.45
N THR A 201 4.45 14.12 -9.15
CA THR A 201 4.91 12.82 -8.63
C THR A 201 3.95 11.69 -9.03
N LEU A 202 2.64 11.89 -8.89
CA LEU A 202 1.62 10.92 -9.32
C LEU A 202 1.66 10.68 -10.84
N LYS A 203 1.96 11.71 -11.62
CA LYS A 203 2.12 11.59 -13.08
C LYS A 203 3.34 10.75 -13.45
N VAL A 204 4.49 10.98 -12.79
CA VAL A 204 5.69 10.16 -12.97
C VAL A 204 5.40 8.71 -12.59
N MET A 205 4.72 8.49 -11.46
CA MET A 205 4.32 7.16 -11.04
C MET A 205 3.44 6.46 -12.08
N SER A 206 2.47 7.17 -12.67
CA SER A 206 1.66 6.62 -13.76
C SER A 206 2.51 6.12 -14.93
N GLY A 207 3.62 6.81 -15.24
CA GLY A 207 4.62 6.35 -16.21
C GLY A 207 5.29 5.04 -15.78
N VAL A 208 5.71 4.96 -14.51
CA VAL A 208 6.34 3.75 -13.95
C VAL A 208 5.38 2.55 -14.00
N LEU A 209 4.07 2.76 -13.76
CA LEU A 209 3.06 1.70 -13.83
C LEU A 209 2.98 1.01 -15.21
N HIS A 210 3.32 1.70 -16.30
CA HIS A 210 3.38 1.08 -17.62
C HIS A 210 4.56 0.11 -17.75
N TYR A 211 5.63 0.31 -16.96
CA TYR A 211 6.79 -0.57 -16.92
C TYR A 211 6.60 -1.78 -16.00
N VAL A 212 5.70 -1.71 -15.02
CA VAL A 212 5.46 -2.79 -14.03
C VAL A 212 5.31 -4.18 -14.67
N PRO A 213 4.50 -4.39 -15.74
CA PRO A 213 4.36 -5.73 -16.32
C PRO A 213 5.69 -6.28 -16.86
N ILE A 214 6.56 -5.44 -17.41
CA ILE A 214 7.89 -5.85 -17.93
C ILE A 214 8.78 -6.30 -16.78
N GLY A 215 8.87 -5.49 -15.73
CA GLY A 215 9.67 -5.83 -14.55
C GLY A 215 9.16 -7.06 -13.81
N VAL A 216 7.83 -7.21 -13.67
CA VAL A 216 7.20 -8.39 -13.06
C VAL A 216 7.51 -9.65 -13.87
N PHE A 217 7.38 -9.60 -15.20
CA PHE A 217 7.78 -10.70 -16.07
C PHE A 217 9.22 -11.15 -15.83
N ALA A 218 10.16 -10.19 -15.76
CA ALA A 218 11.57 -10.46 -15.54
C ALA A 218 11.84 -11.07 -14.16
N ILE A 219 11.25 -10.49 -13.10
CA ILE A 219 11.40 -10.98 -11.72
C ILE A 219 10.84 -12.41 -11.61
N VAL A 220 9.65 -12.67 -12.14
CA VAL A 220 9.03 -13.99 -12.07
C VAL A 220 9.85 -15.02 -12.84
N ALA A 221 10.29 -14.69 -14.06
CA ALA A 221 11.13 -15.60 -14.86
C ALA A 221 12.44 -15.92 -14.15
N GLY A 222 13.11 -14.92 -13.54
CA GLY A 222 14.31 -15.11 -12.73
C GLY A 222 14.07 -16.01 -11.53
N THR A 223 13.06 -15.69 -10.71
CA THR A 223 12.69 -16.49 -9.51
C THR A 223 12.41 -17.96 -9.86
N VAL A 224 11.66 -18.19 -10.94
CA VAL A 224 11.34 -19.57 -11.37
C VAL A 224 12.55 -20.32 -11.88
N ALA A 225 13.41 -19.64 -12.63
CA ALA A 225 14.63 -20.25 -13.18
C ALA A 225 15.64 -20.60 -12.07
N GLU A 226 15.77 -19.75 -11.06
CA GLU A 226 16.71 -19.94 -9.95
C GLU A 226 16.20 -20.91 -8.88
N GLN A 227 14.93 -20.83 -8.54
CA GLN A 227 14.39 -21.48 -7.35
C GLN A 227 13.35 -22.58 -7.68
N GLY A 228 12.92 -22.68 -8.92
CA GLY A 228 12.04 -23.73 -9.41
C GLY A 228 10.56 -23.58 -9.03
N MET A 229 9.79 -24.62 -9.38
CA MET A 229 8.33 -24.65 -9.21
C MET A 229 7.91 -24.72 -7.72
N ALA A 230 8.71 -25.33 -6.87
CA ALA A 230 8.39 -25.46 -5.43
C ALA A 230 8.25 -24.09 -4.75
N THR A 231 9.14 -23.16 -5.07
CA THR A 231 9.10 -21.78 -4.58
C THR A 231 7.83 -21.06 -5.03
N LEU A 232 7.44 -21.22 -6.29
CA LEU A 232 6.18 -20.66 -6.81
C LEU A 232 4.95 -21.19 -6.07
N LEU A 233 4.93 -22.48 -5.76
CA LEU A 233 3.82 -23.08 -5.01
C LEU A 233 3.76 -22.51 -3.58
N SER A 234 4.90 -22.35 -2.91
CA SER A 234 4.97 -21.74 -1.58
C SER A 234 4.57 -20.27 -1.60
N LEU A 235 4.93 -19.51 -2.65
CA LEU A 235 4.46 -18.13 -2.84
C LEU A 235 2.96 -18.09 -3.14
N GLY A 236 2.44 -19.08 -3.88
CA GLY A 236 1.00 -19.24 -4.14
C GLY A 236 0.22 -19.50 -2.85
N ASP A 237 0.76 -20.35 -1.95
CA ASP A 237 0.19 -20.60 -0.62
C ASP A 237 0.16 -19.31 0.21
N MET A 238 1.23 -18.53 0.21
CA MET A 238 1.27 -17.23 0.87
C MET A 238 0.19 -16.28 0.34
N VAL A 239 -0.03 -16.23 -0.98
CA VAL A 239 -1.10 -15.42 -1.58
C VAL A 239 -2.47 -15.89 -1.08
N LEU A 240 -2.70 -17.19 -1.01
CA LEU A 240 -3.95 -17.76 -0.49
C LEU A 240 -4.18 -17.35 0.97
N VAL A 241 -3.17 -17.52 1.83
CA VAL A 241 -3.22 -17.13 3.24
C VAL A 241 -3.52 -15.64 3.38
N LEU A 242 -2.91 -14.80 2.53
CA LEU A 242 -3.19 -13.37 2.52
C LEU A 242 -4.65 -13.07 2.18
N TYR A 243 -5.19 -13.64 1.11
CA TYR A 243 -6.59 -13.39 0.73
C TYR A 243 -7.58 -13.92 1.76
N LEU A 244 -7.26 -15.01 2.47
CA LEU A 244 -8.04 -15.49 3.61
C LEU A 244 -8.03 -14.45 4.75
N ALA A 245 -6.87 -13.91 5.09
CA ALA A 245 -6.76 -12.87 6.12
C ALA A 245 -7.49 -11.57 5.73
N LEU A 246 -7.40 -11.14 4.46
CA LEU A 246 -8.19 -10.03 3.94
C LEU A 246 -9.70 -10.31 4.09
N GLY A 247 -10.15 -11.52 3.78
CA GLY A 247 -11.55 -11.95 3.95
C GLY A 247 -12.00 -11.89 5.41
N VAL A 248 -11.17 -12.38 6.34
CA VAL A 248 -11.43 -12.28 7.79
C VAL A 248 -11.56 -10.82 8.22
N HIS A 249 -10.70 -9.94 7.71
CA HIS A 249 -10.75 -8.53 8.05
C HIS A 249 -11.99 -7.81 7.46
N VAL A 250 -12.45 -8.21 6.26
CA VAL A 250 -13.74 -7.75 5.71
C VAL A 250 -14.91 -8.17 6.60
N LEU A 251 -14.90 -9.39 7.14
CA LEU A 251 -15.90 -9.82 8.11
C LEU A 251 -15.88 -8.95 9.37
N LEU A 252 -14.69 -8.59 9.84
CA LEU A 252 -14.54 -7.65 10.95
C LEU A 252 -15.14 -6.28 10.63
N TYR A 253 -14.91 -5.74 9.43
CA TYR A 253 -15.56 -4.51 8.99
C TYR A 253 -17.10 -4.64 8.97
N CYS A 254 -17.64 -5.79 8.53
CA CYS A 254 -19.08 -6.04 8.57
C CYS A 254 -19.63 -6.02 10.01
N ILE A 255 -18.90 -6.62 10.96
CA ILE A 255 -19.25 -6.62 12.39
C ILE A 255 -19.24 -5.18 12.92
N LEU A 256 -18.15 -4.44 12.68
CA LEU A 256 -18.03 -3.05 13.11
C LEU A 256 -19.16 -2.18 12.54
N MET A 257 -19.41 -2.28 11.24
CA MET A 257 -20.53 -1.56 10.60
C MET A 257 -21.88 -1.92 11.23
N GLY A 258 -22.11 -3.20 11.54
CA GLY A 258 -23.32 -3.67 12.21
C GLY A 258 -23.49 -3.07 13.60
N VAL A 259 -22.42 -3.07 14.41
CA VAL A 259 -22.41 -2.46 15.75
C VAL A 259 -22.75 -0.97 15.71
N PHE A 260 -22.21 -0.25 14.72
CA PHE A 260 -22.48 1.19 14.56
C PHE A 260 -23.72 1.51 13.72
N GLY A 261 -24.54 0.51 13.36
CA GLY A 261 -25.82 0.67 12.67
C GLY A 261 -25.70 1.11 11.21
N VAL A 262 -24.56 0.84 10.55
CA VAL A 262 -24.38 1.06 9.11
C VAL A 262 -25.00 -0.11 8.34
N ARG A 263 -25.87 0.16 7.37
CA ARG A 263 -26.51 -0.87 6.56
C ARG A 263 -25.55 -1.46 5.55
N LEU A 264 -25.15 -2.72 5.73
CA LEU A 264 -24.17 -3.42 4.88
C LEU A 264 -24.56 -3.40 3.40
N ARG A 265 -25.85 -3.66 3.09
CA ARG A 265 -26.34 -3.68 1.70
C ARG A 265 -26.13 -2.35 0.99
N ASP A 266 -26.45 -1.24 1.66
CA ASP A 266 -26.30 0.11 1.09
C ASP A 266 -24.81 0.46 0.93
N PHE A 267 -24.00 0.09 1.92
CA PHE A 267 -22.55 0.27 1.87
C PHE A 267 -21.94 -0.44 0.66
N PHE A 268 -22.08 -1.77 0.54
CA PHE A 268 -21.46 -2.53 -0.54
C PHE A 268 -22.00 -2.19 -1.93
N ARG A 269 -23.27 -1.75 -2.04
CA ARG A 269 -23.80 -1.25 -3.30
C ARG A 269 -22.99 -0.06 -3.84
N GLU A 270 -22.62 0.88 -2.98
CA GLU A 270 -21.85 2.07 -3.37
C GLU A 270 -20.34 1.81 -3.38
N ALA A 271 -19.84 0.95 -2.50
CA ALA A 271 -18.41 0.64 -2.35
C ALA A 271 -17.85 -0.23 -3.48
N ARG A 272 -18.67 -1.04 -4.16
CA ARG A 272 -18.22 -2.02 -5.17
C ARG A 272 -17.36 -1.41 -6.28
N THR A 273 -17.71 -0.21 -6.78
CA THR A 273 -16.95 0.44 -7.85
C THR A 273 -15.59 0.94 -7.36
N PRO A 274 -15.48 1.70 -6.25
CA PRO A 274 -14.18 2.01 -5.66
C PRO A 274 -13.35 0.77 -5.34
N MET A 275 -13.93 -0.27 -4.72
CA MET A 275 -13.22 -1.51 -4.40
C MET A 275 -12.63 -2.19 -5.65
N ALA A 276 -13.44 -2.35 -6.70
CA ALA A 276 -13.01 -2.96 -7.96
C ALA A 276 -11.92 -2.11 -8.64
N THR A 277 -12.05 -0.78 -8.61
CA THR A 277 -11.04 0.12 -9.17
C THR A 277 -9.74 0.07 -8.38
N ALA A 278 -9.80 0.08 -7.04
CA ALA A 278 -8.64 -0.06 -6.17
C ALA A 278 -7.92 -1.40 -6.39
N PHE A 279 -8.68 -2.49 -6.51
CA PHE A 279 -8.14 -3.81 -6.88
C PHE A 279 -7.42 -3.76 -8.23
N ALA A 280 -8.03 -3.14 -9.24
CA ALA A 280 -7.48 -3.07 -10.58
C ALA A 280 -6.25 -2.18 -10.70
N THR A 281 -6.26 -1.03 -10.03
CA THR A 281 -5.22 0.00 -10.18
C THR A 281 -4.11 -0.10 -9.14
N GLN A 282 -4.35 -0.82 -8.04
CA GLN A 282 -3.46 -0.89 -6.87
C GLN A 282 -3.11 0.50 -6.32
N SER A 283 -4.02 1.46 -6.46
CA SER A 283 -3.81 2.85 -6.03
C SER A 283 -5.00 3.38 -5.24
N SER A 284 -4.83 3.56 -3.94
CA SER A 284 -5.82 4.21 -3.08
C SER A 284 -5.99 5.68 -3.46
N SER A 285 -4.89 6.38 -3.72
CA SER A 285 -4.91 7.79 -4.17
C SER A 285 -5.60 7.95 -5.53
N GLY A 286 -5.33 7.06 -6.50
CA GLY A 286 -5.99 7.06 -7.81
C GLY A 286 -7.48 6.73 -7.72
N THR A 287 -7.92 6.04 -6.68
CA THR A 287 -9.33 5.67 -6.45
C THR A 287 -10.10 6.74 -5.65
N LEU A 288 -9.40 7.69 -5.03
CA LEU A 288 -9.98 8.70 -4.15
C LEU A 288 -11.19 9.46 -4.74
N PRO A 289 -11.20 9.90 -6.02
CA PRO A 289 -12.37 10.55 -6.58
C PRO A 289 -13.64 9.66 -6.55
N LEU A 290 -13.47 8.36 -6.74
CA LEU A 290 -14.59 7.39 -6.71
C LEU A 290 -15.07 7.13 -5.29
N THR A 291 -14.17 7.08 -4.29
CA THR A 291 -14.55 6.93 -2.88
C THR A 291 -15.30 8.17 -2.37
N LEU A 292 -14.86 9.37 -2.76
CA LEU A 292 -15.56 10.62 -2.43
C LEU A 292 -16.97 10.65 -3.03
N ASP A 293 -17.13 10.26 -4.29
CA ASP A 293 -18.45 10.21 -4.95
C ASP A 293 -19.35 9.13 -4.33
N ALA A 294 -18.82 7.95 -4.02
CA ALA A 294 -19.56 6.89 -3.31
C ALA A 294 -20.03 7.35 -1.93
N ALA A 295 -19.17 8.00 -1.14
CA ALA A 295 -19.51 8.55 0.17
C ALA A 295 -20.64 9.61 0.07
N ARG A 296 -20.59 10.46 -0.96
CA ARG A 296 -21.65 11.41 -1.26
C ARG A 296 -22.96 10.69 -1.56
N ARG A 297 -22.98 9.63 -2.37
CA ARG A 297 -24.18 8.82 -2.68
C ARG A 297 -24.71 8.08 -1.45
N MET A 298 -23.84 7.67 -0.53
CA MET A 298 -24.24 7.14 0.78
C MET A 298 -24.87 8.21 1.68
N GLY A 299 -24.86 9.48 1.26
CA GLY A 299 -25.41 10.62 2.01
C GLY A 299 -24.58 10.98 3.24
N LEU A 300 -23.27 10.73 3.24
CA LEU A 300 -22.38 11.20 4.30
C LEU A 300 -22.20 12.73 4.21
N SER A 301 -21.96 13.39 5.32
CA SER A 301 -21.69 14.83 5.33
C SER A 301 -20.31 15.14 4.73
N ARG A 302 -20.23 16.25 3.98
CA ARG A 302 -18.95 16.68 3.36
C ARG A 302 -17.85 16.92 4.39
N GLY A 303 -18.18 17.38 5.58
CA GLY A 303 -17.22 17.57 6.67
C GLY A 303 -16.60 16.27 7.18
N VAL A 304 -17.29 15.12 7.05
CA VAL A 304 -16.78 13.81 7.39
C VAL A 304 -15.96 13.24 6.22
N TYR A 305 -16.60 12.99 5.06
CA TYR A 305 -15.92 12.28 3.98
C TYR A 305 -14.82 13.11 3.31
N GLY A 306 -14.98 14.44 3.22
CA GLY A 306 -13.98 15.34 2.65
C GLY A 306 -12.70 15.44 3.48
N PHE A 307 -12.74 15.04 4.75
CA PHE A 307 -11.58 14.92 5.62
C PHE A 307 -11.08 13.48 5.72
N SER A 308 -11.98 12.53 6.07
CA SER A 308 -11.57 11.16 6.38
C SER A 308 -11.01 10.42 5.15
N LEU A 309 -11.64 10.52 3.98
CA LEU A 309 -11.22 9.74 2.82
C LEU A 309 -9.85 10.16 2.24
N PRO A 310 -9.53 11.46 2.05
CA PRO A 310 -8.18 11.85 1.65
C PRO A 310 -7.11 11.44 2.67
N LEU A 311 -7.42 11.58 3.97
CA LEU A 311 -6.51 11.15 5.02
C LEU A 311 -6.37 9.63 5.05
N GLY A 312 -7.46 8.88 4.89
CA GLY A 312 -7.49 7.42 4.84
C GLY A 312 -6.65 6.87 3.69
N ALA A 313 -6.76 7.45 2.50
CA ALA A 313 -5.98 7.04 1.34
C ALA A 313 -4.45 7.08 1.55
N THR A 314 -3.98 7.70 2.64
CA THR A 314 -2.56 7.78 3.03
C THR A 314 -2.25 7.14 4.37
N ILE A 315 -3.21 7.06 5.30
CA ILE A 315 -2.96 6.62 6.69
C ILE A 315 -3.60 5.26 6.98
N ASN A 316 -4.74 4.95 6.37
CA ASN A 316 -5.47 3.72 6.66
C ASN A 316 -5.11 2.60 5.67
N MET A 317 -4.08 1.85 6.00
CA MET A 317 -3.49 0.83 5.14
C MET A 317 -3.64 -0.59 5.72
N ASP A 318 -4.88 -0.97 6.08
CA ASP A 318 -5.16 -2.24 6.76
C ASP A 318 -4.76 -3.47 5.93
N GLY A 319 -4.94 -3.43 4.60
CA GLY A 319 -4.47 -4.49 3.71
C GLY A 319 -2.95 -4.59 3.68
N ALA A 320 -2.27 -3.45 3.67
CA ALA A 320 -0.82 -3.40 3.75
C ALA A 320 -0.31 -3.88 5.12
N ALA A 321 -1.03 -3.57 6.19
CA ALA A 321 -0.76 -4.05 7.54
C ALA A 321 -0.86 -5.59 7.63
N ILE A 322 -1.91 -6.19 7.07
CA ILE A 322 -2.05 -7.66 6.95
C ILE A 322 -0.88 -8.25 6.15
N ARG A 323 -0.51 -7.61 5.04
CA ARG A 323 0.61 -8.04 4.21
C ARG A 323 1.92 -8.08 4.99
N ILE A 324 2.24 -7.04 5.76
CA ILE A 324 3.43 -7.00 6.63
C ILE A 324 3.44 -8.21 7.58
N ALA A 325 2.33 -8.45 8.27
CA ALA A 325 2.19 -9.53 9.22
C ALA A 325 2.43 -10.90 8.60
N ILE A 326 1.78 -11.18 7.47
CA ILE A 326 1.91 -12.48 6.78
C ILE A 326 3.31 -12.65 6.19
N SER A 327 3.89 -11.59 5.63
CA SER A 327 5.26 -11.63 5.11
C SER A 327 6.28 -11.91 6.20
N ALA A 328 6.08 -11.36 7.41
CA ALA A 328 6.97 -11.61 8.55
C ALA A 328 6.90 -13.06 9.02
N VAL A 329 5.70 -13.64 9.14
CA VAL A 329 5.53 -15.06 9.48
C VAL A 329 6.12 -15.95 8.38
N PHE A 330 5.89 -15.63 7.12
CA PHE A 330 6.46 -16.34 5.98
C PHE A 330 8.00 -16.35 6.05
N ALA A 331 8.63 -15.20 6.25
CA ALA A 331 10.08 -15.08 6.34
C ALA A 331 10.64 -15.89 7.53
N ALA A 332 9.98 -15.81 8.69
CA ALA A 332 10.36 -16.56 9.88
C ALA A 332 10.27 -18.08 9.66
N ASN A 333 9.23 -18.55 8.96
CA ASN A 333 9.07 -19.96 8.63
C ASN A 333 10.12 -20.45 7.64
N VAL A 334 10.46 -19.64 6.61
CA VAL A 334 11.47 -19.98 5.60
C VAL A 334 12.85 -20.16 6.23
N ILE A 335 13.21 -19.38 7.24
CA ILE A 335 14.49 -19.52 7.97
C ILE A 335 14.42 -20.50 9.14
N GLY A 336 13.28 -21.14 9.37
CA GLY A 336 13.11 -22.07 10.48
C GLY A 336 13.17 -21.46 11.88
N ALA A 337 12.97 -20.15 12.01
CA ALA A 337 12.97 -19.39 13.27
C ALA A 337 11.58 -18.77 13.54
N PRO A 338 10.61 -19.55 14.07
CA PRO A 338 9.27 -19.04 14.32
C PRO A 338 9.27 -17.82 15.25
N LEU A 339 8.38 -16.86 14.95
CA LEU A 339 8.24 -15.65 15.74
C LEU A 339 7.75 -15.96 17.15
N ASP A 340 8.43 -15.46 18.15
CA ASP A 340 7.95 -15.47 19.53
C ASP A 340 6.92 -14.34 19.77
N PHE A 341 6.31 -14.34 20.95
CA PHE A 341 5.29 -13.35 21.29
C PHE A 341 5.84 -11.92 21.31
N ALA A 342 7.09 -11.73 21.74
CA ALA A 342 7.71 -10.42 21.78
C ALA A 342 7.92 -9.86 20.37
N SER A 343 8.46 -10.67 19.46
CA SER A 343 8.61 -10.30 18.03
C SER A 343 7.27 -10.02 17.37
N MET A 344 6.20 -10.80 17.69
CA MET A 344 4.85 -10.50 17.19
C MET A 344 4.34 -9.14 17.68
N LEU A 345 4.57 -8.80 18.94
CA LEU A 345 4.18 -7.50 19.50
C LEU A 345 4.94 -6.35 18.84
N GLU A 346 6.23 -6.53 18.58
CA GLU A 346 7.04 -5.58 17.83
C GLU A 346 6.52 -5.36 16.41
N ILE A 347 6.16 -6.45 15.71
CA ILE A 347 5.56 -6.37 14.38
C ILE A 347 4.24 -5.59 14.43
N VAL A 348 3.41 -5.78 15.47
CA VAL A 348 2.17 -4.99 15.63
C VAL A 348 2.49 -3.51 15.78
N LEU A 349 3.45 -3.14 16.61
CA LEU A 349 3.81 -1.75 16.85
C LEU A 349 4.45 -1.10 15.61
N ILE A 350 5.53 -1.70 15.12
CA ILE A 350 6.30 -1.18 13.98
C ILE A 350 5.47 -1.22 12.71
N GLY A 351 4.81 -2.33 12.45
CA GLY A 351 3.97 -2.51 11.27
C GLY A 351 2.80 -1.51 11.23
N THR A 352 2.19 -1.19 12.38
CA THR A 352 1.15 -0.15 12.46
C THR A 352 1.74 1.21 12.14
N LEU A 353 2.90 1.57 12.68
CA LEU A 353 3.56 2.84 12.39
C LEU A 353 3.96 2.94 10.90
N VAL A 354 4.55 1.87 10.35
CA VAL A 354 4.96 1.82 8.94
C VAL A 354 3.74 1.84 8.01
N SER A 355 2.65 1.16 8.36
CA SER A 355 1.43 1.15 7.54
C SER A 355 0.80 2.53 7.44
N ILE A 356 0.81 3.33 8.51
CA ILE A 356 0.29 4.71 8.55
C ILE A 356 1.00 5.62 7.53
N GLY A 357 2.27 5.37 7.24
CA GLY A 357 3.05 6.21 6.34
C GLY A 357 3.20 5.69 4.92
N THR A 358 2.46 4.65 4.58
CA THR A 358 2.57 4.08 3.26
C THR A 358 1.81 4.91 2.23
N ALA A 359 2.50 5.28 1.16
CA ALA A 359 1.83 5.87 0.02
C ALA A 359 0.87 4.85 -0.61
N GLY A 360 -0.37 5.28 -0.90
CA GLY A 360 -1.39 4.46 -1.56
C GLY A 360 -1.10 4.23 -3.04
N VAL A 361 0.06 3.66 -3.37
CA VAL A 361 0.59 3.50 -4.72
C VAL A 361 1.19 2.11 -4.91
N PRO A 362 1.14 1.54 -6.12
CA PRO A 362 1.73 0.24 -6.42
C PRO A 362 3.23 0.17 -6.04
N GLY A 363 3.65 -0.97 -5.51
CA GLY A 363 5.04 -1.24 -5.14
C GLY A 363 5.49 -0.68 -3.79
N ALA A 364 4.74 0.22 -3.14
CA ALA A 364 5.06 0.72 -1.81
C ALA A 364 5.12 -0.41 -0.76
N GLY A 365 4.34 -1.47 -0.96
CA GLY A 365 4.26 -2.60 -0.04
C GLY A 365 5.56 -3.37 0.15
N ILE A 366 6.39 -3.52 -0.89
CA ILE A 366 7.69 -4.21 -0.79
C ILE A 366 8.63 -3.47 0.16
N ILE A 367 8.63 -2.15 0.07
CA ILE A 367 9.51 -1.31 0.88
C ILE A 367 9.10 -1.32 2.34
N MET A 368 7.78 -1.34 2.59
CA MET A 368 7.28 -1.49 3.95
C MET A 368 7.74 -2.79 4.58
N ILE A 369 7.63 -3.91 3.85
CA ILE A 369 8.10 -5.21 4.31
C ILE A 369 9.60 -5.12 4.61
N ALA A 370 10.41 -4.60 3.70
CA ALA A 370 11.84 -4.44 3.91
C ALA A 370 12.16 -3.57 5.14
N THR A 371 11.40 -2.48 5.33
CA THR A 371 11.55 -1.61 6.51
C THR A 371 11.22 -2.35 7.81
N VAL A 372 10.10 -3.07 7.86
CA VAL A 372 9.72 -3.84 9.04
C VAL A 372 10.75 -4.94 9.31
N PHE A 373 11.17 -5.68 8.28
CA PHE A 373 12.15 -6.76 8.43
C PHE A 373 13.47 -6.26 8.99
N SER A 374 13.99 -5.13 8.49
CA SER A 374 15.21 -4.53 9.02
C SER A 374 15.09 -4.08 10.49
N GLN A 375 13.88 -3.75 10.94
CA GLN A 375 13.63 -3.30 12.32
C GLN A 375 13.41 -4.47 13.30
N VAL A 376 12.81 -5.58 12.83
CA VAL A 376 12.53 -6.75 13.68
C VAL A 376 13.55 -7.88 13.52
N GLY A 377 14.62 -7.67 12.75
CA GLY A 377 15.66 -8.67 12.55
C GLY A 377 15.26 -9.84 11.66
N LEU A 378 14.38 -9.62 10.68
CA LEU A 378 14.04 -10.62 9.66
C LEU A 378 14.93 -10.48 8.42
N PRO A 379 15.22 -11.58 7.70
CA PRO A 379 16.13 -11.56 6.55
C PRO A 379 15.53 -10.78 5.38
N ILE A 380 16.26 -9.76 4.93
CA ILE A 380 15.87 -8.90 3.80
C ILE A 380 15.85 -9.68 2.48
N GLU A 381 16.61 -10.75 2.38
CA GLU A 381 16.69 -11.63 1.20
C GLU A 381 15.32 -12.22 0.84
N THR A 382 14.49 -12.50 1.82
CA THR A 382 13.12 -12.99 1.59
C THR A 382 12.21 -11.95 0.92
N VAL A 383 12.54 -10.66 1.01
CA VAL A 383 11.78 -9.59 0.34
C VAL A 383 11.87 -9.72 -1.19
N ALA A 384 13.00 -10.19 -1.72
CA ALA A 384 13.16 -10.42 -3.15
C ALA A 384 12.16 -11.47 -3.66
N LEU A 385 11.93 -12.57 -2.91
CA LEU A 385 10.92 -13.57 -3.23
C LEU A 385 9.51 -12.98 -3.26
N LEU A 386 9.19 -12.15 -2.26
CA LEU A 386 7.88 -11.53 -2.12
C LEU A 386 7.58 -10.53 -3.24
N THR A 387 8.62 -10.01 -3.91
CA THR A 387 8.47 -9.13 -5.05
C THR A 387 7.82 -9.83 -6.25
N ALA A 388 8.06 -11.13 -6.42
CA ALA A 388 7.47 -11.91 -7.51
C ALA A 388 5.93 -11.93 -7.47
N ILE A 389 5.34 -11.89 -6.28
CA ILE A 389 3.87 -11.91 -6.07
C ILE A 389 3.28 -10.54 -5.76
N ASP A 390 4.10 -9.48 -5.74
CA ASP A 390 3.71 -8.13 -5.29
C ASP A 390 2.43 -7.62 -5.94
N ALA A 391 2.29 -7.82 -7.24
CA ALA A 391 1.12 -7.35 -7.98
C ALA A 391 -0.18 -8.04 -7.52
N LEU A 392 -0.16 -9.36 -7.31
CA LEU A 392 -1.34 -10.12 -6.84
C LEU A 392 -1.73 -9.72 -5.42
N VAL A 393 -0.74 -9.60 -4.56
CA VAL A 393 -0.90 -9.18 -3.16
C VAL A 393 -1.40 -7.74 -3.09
N GLY A 394 -0.79 -6.85 -3.87
CA GLY A 394 -1.12 -5.43 -3.91
C GLY A 394 -2.58 -5.14 -4.31
N MET A 395 -3.14 -5.93 -5.25
CA MET A 395 -4.55 -5.83 -5.66
C MET A 395 -5.50 -5.98 -4.47
N GLY A 396 -5.39 -7.08 -3.72
CA GLY A 396 -6.26 -7.37 -2.58
C GLY A 396 -6.06 -6.37 -1.44
N CYS A 397 -4.79 -6.06 -1.12
CA CYS A 397 -4.46 -5.11 -0.07
C CYS A 397 -5.05 -3.72 -0.35
N THR A 398 -4.93 -3.21 -1.58
CA THR A 398 -5.45 -1.89 -1.94
C THR A 398 -6.97 -1.84 -1.92
N ALA A 399 -7.63 -2.91 -2.37
CA ALA A 399 -9.09 -3.02 -2.27
C ALA A 399 -9.55 -2.96 -0.81
N LEU A 400 -8.83 -3.64 0.10
CA LEU A 400 -9.14 -3.60 1.54
C LEU A 400 -8.87 -2.21 2.13
N ASN A 401 -7.75 -1.55 1.79
CA ASN A 401 -7.43 -0.21 2.26
C ASN A 401 -8.57 0.76 1.94
N VAL A 402 -8.97 0.83 0.68
CA VAL A 402 -10.08 1.68 0.21
C VAL A 402 -11.41 1.31 0.86
N THR A 403 -11.64 0.03 1.12
CA THR A 403 -12.83 -0.42 1.85
C THR A 403 -12.82 0.10 3.28
N GLY A 404 -11.69 0.00 3.98
CA GLY A 404 -11.49 0.50 5.34
C GLY A 404 -11.71 2.02 5.46
N ASP A 405 -11.22 2.80 4.48
CA ASP A 405 -11.46 4.24 4.40
C ASP A 405 -12.96 4.57 4.40
N MET A 406 -13.70 3.87 3.54
CA MET A 406 -15.14 4.06 3.40
C MET A 406 -15.93 3.55 4.61
N VAL A 407 -15.48 2.44 5.24
CA VAL A 407 -16.05 1.94 6.51
C VAL A 407 -15.87 2.98 7.61
N GLY A 408 -14.67 3.51 7.76
CA GLY A 408 -14.35 4.55 8.74
C GLY A 408 -15.21 5.81 8.54
N ALA A 409 -15.28 6.30 7.31
CA ALA A 409 -16.12 7.43 6.95
C ALA A 409 -17.60 7.18 7.28
N SER A 410 -18.10 5.97 7.03
CA SER A 410 -19.50 5.58 7.28
C SER A 410 -19.82 5.50 8.78
N ILE A 411 -18.95 4.89 9.58
CA ILE A 411 -19.09 4.75 11.03
C ILE A 411 -19.05 6.14 11.69
N ILE A 412 -18.07 6.96 11.33
CA ILE A 412 -17.92 8.30 11.89
C ILE A 412 -19.09 9.20 11.46
N GLY A 413 -19.50 9.13 10.20
CA GLY A 413 -20.65 9.86 9.69
C GLY A 413 -21.93 9.51 10.43
N ARG A 414 -22.15 8.23 10.75
CA ARG A 414 -23.29 7.79 11.57
C ARG A 414 -23.23 8.34 12.99
N SER A 415 -22.07 8.22 13.65
CA SER A 415 -21.82 8.75 15.00
C SER A 415 -22.06 10.27 15.11
N GLU A 416 -21.72 11.04 14.07
CA GLU A 416 -21.95 12.48 14.04
C GLU A 416 -23.44 12.84 13.80
N ARG A 417 -24.18 12.06 13.01
CA ARG A 417 -25.63 12.25 12.80
C ARG A 417 -26.43 12.01 14.05
N THR A 418 -26.20 10.89 14.75
CA THR A 418 -26.90 10.55 15.99
C THR A 418 -26.75 11.66 17.02
N ARG A 419 -25.54 12.20 17.18
CA ARG A 419 -25.28 13.29 18.12
C ARG A 419 -25.93 14.60 17.73
N ASN A 420 -25.96 14.95 16.45
CA ASN A 420 -26.62 16.19 16.01
C ASN A 420 -28.14 16.11 16.23
N ALA A 421 -28.75 14.94 16.10
CA ALA A 421 -30.15 14.74 16.47
C ALA A 421 -30.38 14.92 17.98
N GLU A 422 -29.51 14.34 18.83
CA GLU A 422 -29.61 14.50 20.29
C GLU A 422 -29.41 15.97 20.75
N CYS A 423 -28.58 16.76 20.06
CA CYS A 423 -28.39 18.18 20.36
C CYS A 423 -29.59 19.06 19.94
N VAL A 424 -30.39 18.63 18.97
CA VAL A 424 -31.61 19.35 18.53
C VAL A 424 -32.77 19.07 19.48
N ASP A 425 -32.82 17.86 20.05
CA ASP A 425 -33.91 17.43 20.96
C ASP A 425 -33.61 17.78 22.43
N ALA A 426 -32.45 18.33 22.76
CA ALA A 426 -32.14 18.78 24.11
C ALA A 426 -32.96 20.04 24.45
N PRO A 427 -33.80 20.04 25.52
CA PRO A 427 -34.56 21.24 25.93
C PRO A 427 -33.54 22.36 26.21
N GLN A 428 -33.79 23.52 25.59
CA GLN A 428 -33.05 24.74 25.95
C GLN A 428 -33.42 25.09 27.39
N ALA A 429 -32.54 24.80 28.33
CA ALA A 429 -32.68 25.13 29.75
C ALA A 429 -32.21 26.56 30.04
#